data_12ca3475883069c00cd56f5d76b143e7
#
_entry.id   12ca3475883069c00cd56f5d76b143e7
#
_cell.length_a   1.000
_cell.length_b   1.000
_cell.length_c   1.000
_cell.angle_alpha   90.00
_cell.angle_beta   90.00
_cell.angle_gamma   90.00
#
_symmetry.space_group_name_H-M   'P 1'
#
loop_
_entity.id
_entity.type
_entity.pdbx_description
1 polymer ?
#
loop_
_entity_poly.entity_id
_entity_poly.type
_entity_poly.pdbx_seq_one_letter_code
_entity_poly.pdbx_strand_id
1 'polypeptide(L)'
;MDAYEVGLQKLSALFSQDRTFVLATVKESKPSQRVVDTYYAEGVFWIVTYAQSNKVKELRMNPQVSLCNSFHTFNGLAYYAGHPLDEQNKDIRAKLIQVFEPWYFAHNNEADKDMCYVRIELTEGFFHTDGFGYIMDFTKHEAKIIPFTPQISLLPI
;
A
#
# COMPACT_ATOMS: atom_id res chain seq x y z
N MET A 1 4.91 2.99 25.09
CA MET A 1 5.06 2.57 23.66
C MET A 1 6.37 3.10 23.14
N ASP A 2 7.09 2.26 22.43
CA ASP A 2 8.29 2.72 21.73
C ASP A 2 7.93 3.50 20.44
N ALA A 3 8.93 4.06 19.77
CA ALA A 3 8.71 4.87 18.56
C ALA A 3 8.06 4.07 17.43
N TYR A 4 8.37 2.79 17.32
CA TYR A 4 7.81 1.93 16.29
C TYR A 4 6.30 1.70 16.53
N GLU A 5 5.90 1.40 17.76
CA GLU A 5 4.48 1.23 18.12
C GLU A 5 3.69 2.51 17.91
N VAL A 6 4.25 3.67 18.27
CA VAL A 6 3.63 4.96 17.99
C VAL A 6 3.46 5.14 16.47
N GLY A 7 4.52 4.84 15.70
CA GLY A 7 4.48 4.90 14.25
C GLY A 7 3.38 4.03 13.65
N LEU A 8 3.24 2.79 14.11
CA LEU A 8 2.19 1.88 13.63
C LEU A 8 0.78 2.42 13.90
N GLN A 9 0.56 3.02 15.07
CA GLN A 9 -0.74 3.63 15.38
C GLN A 9 -1.05 4.82 14.46
N LYS A 10 -0.09 5.68 14.22
CA LYS A 10 -0.26 6.83 13.31
C LYS A 10 -0.47 6.38 11.87
N LEU A 11 0.29 5.40 11.43
CA LEU A 11 0.15 4.80 10.11
C LEU A 11 -1.26 4.23 9.90
N SER A 12 -1.77 3.48 10.87
CA SER A 12 -3.12 2.94 10.84
C SER A 12 -4.18 4.05 10.76
N ALA A 13 -4.03 5.10 11.57
CA ALA A 13 -4.97 6.22 11.57
C ALA A 13 -5.04 6.93 10.20
N LEU A 14 -3.91 7.01 9.48
CA LEU A 14 -3.84 7.66 8.17
C LEU A 14 -4.34 6.78 7.01
N PHE A 15 -4.00 5.50 7.03
CA PHE A 15 -4.08 4.67 5.83
C PHE A 15 -5.03 3.46 5.93
N SER A 16 -5.67 3.23 7.08
CA SER A 16 -6.70 2.19 7.22
C SER A 16 -8.05 2.64 6.65
N GLN A 17 -8.01 3.18 5.44
CA GLN A 17 -9.15 3.66 4.67
C GLN A 17 -8.77 3.67 3.19
N ASP A 18 -9.72 3.94 2.31
CA ASP A 18 -9.45 4.06 0.88
C ASP A 18 -8.49 5.23 0.63
N ARG A 19 -7.26 4.91 0.24
CA ARG A 19 -6.22 5.88 -0.09
C ARG A 19 -5.57 5.51 -1.41
N THR A 20 -5.38 6.50 -2.27
CA THR A 20 -4.65 6.31 -3.51
C THR A 20 -3.15 6.44 -3.29
N PHE A 21 -2.41 5.57 -3.97
CA PHE A 21 -0.95 5.62 -4.06
C PHE A 21 -0.50 5.41 -5.49
N VAL A 22 0.66 5.92 -5.83
CA VAL A 22 1.38 5.48 -7.01
C VAL A 22 2.16 4.23 -6.63
N LEU A 23 1.90 3.14 -7.34
CA LEU A 23 2.61 1.87 -7.17
C LEU A 23 3.64 1.70 -8.28
N ALA A 24 4.90 1.57 -7.92
CA ALA A 24 5.99 1.26 -8.83
C ALA A 24 6.33 -0.23 -8.75
N THR A 25 6.44 -0.85 -9.92
CA THR A 25 6.89 -2.24 -10.11
C THR A 25 8.08 -2.26 -11.06
N VAL A 26 8.80 -3.37 -11.10
CA VAL A 26 10.00 -3.52 -11.94
C VAL A 26 9.88 -4.75 -12.83
N LYS A 27 10.12 -4.56 -14.11
CA LYS A 27 10.25 -5.65 -15.10
C LYS A 27 11.58 -5.50 -15.83
N GLU A 28 12.44 -6.53 -15.75
CA GLU A 28 13.73 -6.54 -16.46
C GLU A 28 14.52 -5.23 -16.23
N SER A 29 14.65 -4.82 -14.98
CA SER A 29 15.33 -3.58 -14.55
C SER A 29 14.66 -2.29 -15.03
N LYS A 30 13.47 -2.36 -15.60
CA LYS A 30 12.70 -1.18 -16.01
C LYS A 30 11.57 -0.93 -15.03
N PRO A 31 11.54 0.24 -14.35
CA PRO A 31 10.43 0.59 -13.50
C PRO A 31 9.22 1.03 -14.33
N SER A 32 8.04 0.72 -13.83
CA SER A 32 6.78 1.27 -14.31
C SER A 32 5.91 1.64 -13.13
N GLN A 33 4.97 2.57 -13.31
CA GLN A 33 4.15 3.05 -12.22
C GLN A 33 2.71 3.31 -12.68
N ARG A 34 1.78 3.22 -11.75
CA ARG A 34 0.35 3.49 -11.93
C ARG A 34 -0.29 3.85 -10.60
N VAL A 35 -1.45 4.49 -10.66
CA VAL A 35 -2.22 4.82 -9.47
C VAL A 35 -3.08 3.61 -9.08
N VAL A 36 -3.11 3.31 -7.79
CA VAL A 36 -3.92 2.24 -7.21
C VAL A 36 -4.64 2.75 -5.97
N ASP A 37 -5.80 2.15 -5.65
CA ASP A 37 -6.46 2.34 -4.36
C ASP A 37 -5.93 1.30 -3.39
N THR A 38 -5.68 1.73 -2.16
CA THR A 38 -5.08 0.88 -1.12
C THR A 38 -5.86 0.94 0.17
N TYR A 39 -5.73 -0.13 0.95
CA TYR A 39 -6.16 -0.20 2.34
C TYR A 39 -5.03 -0.78 3.19
N TYR A 40 -4.66 -0.07 4.25
CA TYR A 40 -3.61 -0.52 5.16
C TYR A 40 -4.19 -1.29 6.34
N ALA A 41 -3.60 -2.42 6.66
CA ALA A 41 -3.88 -3.17 7.88
C ALA A 41 -2.63 -3.95 8.32
N GLU A 42 -2.21 -3.74 9.55
CA GLU A 42 -1.18 -4.57 10.22
C GLU A 42 0.11 -4.76 9.41
N GLY A 43 0.67 -3.66 8.89
CA GLY A 43 1.93 -3.70 8.14
C GLY A 43 1.79 -4.07 6.67
N VAL A 44 0.57 -4.18 6.17
CA VAL A 44 0.27 -4.60 4.81
C VAL A 44 -0.63 -3.59 4.12
N PHE A 45 -0.29 -3.20 2.90
CA PHE A 45 -1.22 -2.52 2.01
C PHE A 45 -1.90 -3.54 1.10
N TRP A 46 -3.22 -3.48 1.04
CA TRP A 46 -4.05 -4.35 0.20
C TRP A 46 -4.55 -3.60 -1.02
N ILE A 47 -4.55 -4.29 -2.16
CA ILE A 47 -5.01 -3.78 -3.45
C ILE A 47 -5.96 -4.79 -4.09
N VAL A 48 -7.04 -4.29 -4.70
CA VAL A 48 -7.99 -5.08 -5.49
C VAL A 48 -7.65 -4.89 -6.97
N THR A 49 -7.42 -5.97 -7.69
CA THR A 49 -6.99 -5.90 -9.08
C THR A 49 -7.31 -7.20 -9.84
N TYR A 50 -6.63 -7.43 -10.97
CA TYR A 50 -6.82 -8.60 -11.82
C TYR A 50 -5.47 -9.24 -12.15
N ALA A 51 -5.46 -10.57 -12.14
CA ALA A 51 -4.25 -11.37 -12.36
C ALA A 51 -3.61 -11.13 -13.74
N GLN A 52 -4.39 -10.72 -14.74
CA GLN A 52 -3.91 -10.44 -16.08
C GLN A 52 -3.38 -9.01 -16.26
N SER A 53 -3.47 -8.16 -15.24
CA SER A 53 -2.90 -6.81 -15.31
C SER A 53 -1.37 -6.84 -15.34
N ASN A 54 -0.76 -5.84 -15.97
CA ASN A 54 0.70 -5.75 -16.06
C ASN A 54 1.34 -5.69 -14.68
N LYS A 55 0.75 -4.94 -13.73
CA LYS A 55 1.29 -4.83 -12.37
C LYS A 55 1.37 -6.20 -11.68
N VAL A 56 0.35 -7.03 -11.80
CA VAL A 56 0.34 -8.35 -11.15
C VAL A 56 1.35 -9.28 -11.81
N LYS A 57 1.43 -9.28 -13.15
CA LYS A 57 2.44 -10.07 -13.87
C LYS A 57 3.86 -9.66 -13.47
N GLU A 58 4.12 -8.36 -13.37
CA GLU A 58 5.42 -7.82 -12.99
C GLU A 58 5.79 -8.16 -11.54
N LEU A 59 4.87 -7.94 -10.57
CA LEU A 59 5.17 -8.22 -9.17
C LEU A 59 5.34 -9.72 -8.87
N ARG A 60 4.70 -10.58 -9.65
CA ARG A 60 4.90 -12.04 -9.50
C ARG A 60 6.29 -12.48 -9.96
N MET A 61 6.91 -11.76 -10.87
CA MET A 61 8.29 -12.03 -11.31
C MET A 61 9.31 -11.32 -10.43
N ASN A 62 9.01 -10.11 -9.98
CA ASN A 62 9.85 -9.34 -9.07
C ASN A 62 8.94 -8.69 -8.00
N PRO A 63 8.96 -9.20 -6.76
CA PRO A 63 8.06 -8.71 -5.72
C PRO A 63 8.43 -7.34 -5.17
N GLN A 64 9.59 -6.81 -5.47
CA GLN A 64 10.02 -5.50 -4.97
C GLN A 64 9.16 -4.40 -5.58
N VAL A 65 8.52 -3.62 -4.72
CA VAL A 65 7.63 -2.53 -5.11
C VAL A 65 7.86 -1.30 -4.24
N SER A 66 7.38 -0.17 -4.72
CA SER A 66 7.41 1.08 -3.99
C SER A 66 6.06 1.79 -4.12
N LEU A 67 5.64 2.45 -3.05
CA LEU A 67 4.40 3.23 -2.99
C LEU A 67 4.72 4.68 -2.66
N CYS A 68 4.06 5.61 -3.34
CA CYS A 68 4.21 7.04 -3.08
C CYS A 68 2.86 7.76 -3.12
N ASN A 69 2.63 8.59 -2.12
CA ASN A 69 1.53 9.55 -2.10
C ASN A 69 2.04 10.82 -1.44
N SER A 70 2.18 11.91 -2.22
CA SER A 70 2.78 13.15 -1.71
C SER A 70 4.15 12.87 -1.09
N PHE A 71 4.36 13.20 0.19
CA PHE A 71 5.61 12.94 0.90
C PHE A 71 5.62 11.60 1.64
N HIS A 72 4.58 10.77 1.49
CA HIS A 72 4.54 9.43 2.06
C HIS A 72 5.13 8.44 1.08
N THR A 73 6.18 7.72 1.47
CA THR A 73 6.85 6.75 0.61
C THR A 73 7.09 5.46 1.36
N PHE A 74 6.83 4.33 0.70
CA PHE A 74 7.02 3.01 1.30
C PHE A 74 7.66 2.08 0.29
N ASN A 75 8.56 1.24 0.75
CA ASN A 75 9.05 0.09 0.01
C ASN A 75 8.47 -1.19 0.62
N GLY A 76 8.28 -2.19 -0.20
CA GLY A 76 7.75 -3.46 0.28
C GLY A 76 7.91 -4.58 -0.71
N LEU A 77 7.39 -5.74 -0.32
CA LEU A 77 7.32 -6.93 -1.15
C LEU A 77 5.86 -7.25 -1.43
N ALA A 78 5.51 -7.30 -2.70
CA ALA A 78 4.14 -7.52 -3.16
C ALA A 78 3.91 -8.98 -3.55
N TYR A 79 2.79 -9.53 -3.11
CA TYR A 79 2.42 -10.92 -3.36
C TYR A 79 1.01 -11.01 -3.90
N TYR A 80 0.83 -11.90 -4.86
CA TYR A 80 -0.48 -12.33 -5.31
C TYR A 80 -1.18 -13.07 -4.16
N ALA A 81 -2.32 -12.56 -3.72
CA ALA A 81 -3.02 -13.07 -2.54
C ALA A 81 -4.26 -13.92 -2.89
N GLY A 82 -4.46 -14.24 -4.17
CA GLY A 82 -5.55 -15.09 -4.61
C GLY A 82 -6.85 -14.35 -4.92
N HIS A 83 -7.89 -15.13 -5.18
CA HIS A 83 -9.21 -14.62 -5.53
C HIS A 83 -9.97 -14.18 -4.28
N PRO A 84 -10.86 -13.16 -4.37
CA PRO A 84 -11.67 -12.73 -3.22
C PRO A 84 -12.44 -13.83 -2.51
N LEU A 85 -12.93 -14.82 -3.25
CA LEU A 85 -13.75 -15.92 -2.70
C LEU A 85 -12.92 -17.10 -2.18
N ASP A 86 -11.58 -17.03 -2.24
CA ASP A 86 -10.74 -18.02 -1.61
C ASP A 86 -10.88 -17.97 -0.08
N GLU A 87 -10.89 -19.13 0.58
CA GLU A 87 -11.17 -19.24 2.01
C GLU A 87 -10.22 -18.39 2.86
N GLN A 88 -8.93 -18.34 2.50
CA GLN A 88 -7.96 -17.54 3.24
C GLN A 88 -8.24 -16.04 3.18
N ASN A 89 -9.05 -15.57 2.23
CA ASN A 89 -9.38 -14.16 2.04
C ASN A 89 -10.68 -13.73 2.70
N LYS A 90 -11.36 -14.62 3.41
CA LYS A 90 -12.69 -14.35 3.97
C LYS A 90 -12.75 -13.07 4.80
N ASP A 91 -11.82 -12.91 5.73
CA ASP A 91 -11.83 -11.76 6.64
C ASP A 91 -11.40 -10.47 5.93
N ILE A 92 -10.34 -10.53 5.13
CA ILE A 92 -9.89 -9.34 4.39
C ILE A 92 -10.92 -8.93 3.32
N ARG A 93 -11.62 -9.89 2.70
CA ARG A 93 -12.68 -9.59 1.74
C ARG A 93 -13.78 -8.75 2.38
N ALA A 94 -14.26 -9.15 3.56
CA ALA A 94 -15.29 -8.39 4.28
C ALA A 94 -14.84 -6.95 4.55
N LYS A 95 -13.59 -6.77 4.93
CA LYS A 95 -13.01 -5.45 5.18
C LYS A 95 -12.87 -4.62 3.90
N LEU A 96 -12.37 -5.21 2.82
CA LEU A 96 -12.17 -4.50 1.56
C LEU A 96 -13.51 -4.09 0.92
N ILE A 97 -14.54 -4.92 1.01
CA ILE A 97 -15.89 -4.57 0.56
C ILE A 97 -16.40 -3.34 1.34
N GLN A 98 -16.17 -3.29 2.65
CA GLN A 98 -16.60 -2.17 3.47
C GLN A 98 -15.83 -0.89 3.14
N VAL A 99 -14.50 -0.97 3.04
CA VAL A 99 -13.62 0.19 2.80
C VAL A 99 -13.83 0.76 1.40
N PHE A 100 -13.98 -0.10 0.41
CA PHE A 100 -14.15 0.27 -0.99
C PHE A 100 -15.62 0.25 -1.43
N GLU A 101 -16.56 0.31 -0.51
CA GLU A 101 -17.99 0.21 -0.78
C GLU A 101 -18.46 1.02 -1.99
N PRO A 102 -18.05 2.30 -2.16
CA PRO A 102 -18.55 3.11 -3.28
C PRO A 102 -18.22 2.54 -4.66
N TRP A 103 -17.17 1.72 -4.79
CA TRP A 103 -16.73 1.25 -6.10
C TRP A 103 -16.42 -0.25 -6.17
N TYR A 104 -16.36 -0.98 -5.03
CA TYR A 104 -15.91 -2.37 -5.03
C TYR A 104 -16.70 -3.23 -6.05
N PHE A 105 -18.01 -3.27 -5.95
CA PHE A 105 -18.86 -4.03 -6.89
C PHE A 105 -19.20 -3.26 -8.16
N ALA A 106 -19.07 -1.93 -8.17
CA ALA A 106 -19.31 -1.14 -9.38
C ALA A 106 -18.21 -1.33 -10.43
N HIS A 107 -16.97 -1.59 -9.98
CA HIS A 107 -15.81 -1.72 -10.87
C HIS A 107 -15.16 -3.11 -10.84
N ASN A 108 -15.70 -4.07 -10.09
CA ASN A 108 -15.15 -5.41 -9.98
C ASN A 108 -16.24 -6.46 -10.10
N ASN A 109 -15.86 -7.62 -10.61
CA ASN A 109 -16.74 -8.76 -10.76
C ASN A 109 -16.10 -10.00 -10.12
N GLU A 110 -16.62 -10.43 -8.98
CA GLU A 110 -16.11 -11.61 -8.28
C GLU A 110 -16.39 -12.93 -9.03
N ALA A 111 -17.24 -12.91 -10.05
CA ALA A 111 -17.42 -14.06 -10.95
C ALA A 111 -16.25 -14.20 -11.95
N ASP A 112 -15.45 -13.14 -12.14
CA ASP A 112 -14.24 -13.21 -12.95
C ASP A 112 -13.16 -13.98 -12.18
N LYS A 113 -12.71 -15.09 -12.75
CA LYS A 113 -11.67 -15.94 -12.13
C LYS A 113 -10.33 -15.23 -11.93
N ASP A 114 -10.08 -14.17 -12.69
CA ASP A 114 -8.84 -13.41 -12.65
C ASP A 114 -8.88 -12.21 -11.67
N MET A 115 -10.03 -11.94 -11.07
CA MET A 115 -10.08 -10.96 -9.98
C MET A 115 -9.23 -11.43 -8.80
N CYS A 116 -8.40 -10.56 -8.27
CA CYS A 116 -7.49 -10.95 -7.20
C CYS A 116 -7.19 -9.81 -6.25
N TYR A 117 -6.67 -10.19 -5.08
CA TYR A 117 -6.05 -9.28 -4.15
C TYR A 117 -4.54 -9.37 -4.28
N VAL A 118 -3.88 -8.25 -4.03
CA VAL A 118 -2.43 -8.16 -3.84
C VAL A 118 -2.20 -7.62 -2.45
N ARG A 119 -1.28 -8.26 -1.71
CA ARG A 119 -0.83 -7.72 -0.43
C ARG A 119 0.62 -7.27 -0.57
N ILE A 120 0.89 -6.09 -0.02
CA ILE A 120 2.22 -5.50 -0.02
C ILE A 120 2.70 -5.46 1.43
N GLU A 121 3.67 -6.31 1.76
CA GLU A 121 4.31 -6.35 3.07
C GLU A 121 5.38 -5.29 3.11
N LEU A 122 5.23 -4.31 4.01
CA LEU A 122 6.15 -3.18 4.09
C LEU A 122 7.50 -3.60 4.68
N THR A 123 8.58 -3.07 4.10
CA THR A 123 9.95 -3.27 4.60
C THR A 123 10.50 -2.01 5.22
N GLU A 124 10.29 -0.86 4.60
CA GLU A 124 10.71 0.44 5.13
C GLU A 124 9.79 1.53 4.60
N GLY A 125 9.78 2.67 5.24
CA GLY A 125 8.99 3.78 4.75
C GLY A 125 9.16 5.06 5.54
N PHE A 126 8.60 6.11 4.97
CA PHE A 126 8.47 7.42 5.59
C PHE A 126 7.05 7.92 5.42
N PHE A 127 6.47 8.42 6.49
CA PHE A 127 5.21 9.15 6.44
C PHE A 127 5.24 10.29 7.46
N HIS A 128 4.31 11.21 7.36
CA HIS A 128 4.24 12.33 8.29
C HIS A 128 2.79 12.62 8.68
N THR A 129 2.65 13.15 9.90
CA THR A 129 1.37 13.63 10.43
C THR A 129 1.63 14.51 11.64
N ASP A 130 0.79 15.52 11.83
CA ASP A 130 0.80 16.38 13.02
C ASP A 130 2.17 17.05 13.32
N GLY A 131 2.91 17.42 12.27
CA GLY A 131 4.20 18.10 12.42
C GLY A 131 5.37 17.17 12.68
N PHE A 132 5.19 15.85 12.58
CA PHE A 132 6.24 14.86 12.78
C PHE A 132 6.38 13.93 11.58
N GLY A 133 7.60 13.53 11.30
CA GLY A 133 7.93 12.51 10.32
C GLY A 133 8.32 11.21 11.03
N TYR A 134 7.93 10.11 10.44
CA TYR A 134 8.16 8.76 10.96
C TYR A 134 8.98 7.98 9.95
N ILE A 135 10.22 7.68 10.31
CA ILE A 135 11.11 6.84 9.50
C ILE A 135 10.98 5.43 10.05
N MET A 136 10.38 4.54 9.27
CA MET A 136 10.01 3.20 9.72
C MET A 136 10.90 2.12 9.09
N ASP A 137 11.38 1.20 9.92
CA ASP A 137 11.97 -0.06 9.49
C ASP A 137 11.07 -1.20 9.99
N PHE A 138 10.27 -1.75 9.08
CA PHE A 138 9.30 -2.79 9.41
C PHE A 138 9.95 -4.16 9.61
N THR A 139 11.16 -4.36 9.11
CA THR A 139 11.89 -5.63 9.27
C THR A 139 12.56 -5.73 10.63
N LYS A 140 13.08 -4.63 11.14
CA LYS A 140 13.73 -4.54 12.46
C LYS A 140 12.79 -4.11 13.58
N HIS A 141 11.56 -3.69 13.24
CA HIS A 141 10.61 -3.10 14.18
C HIS A 141 11.18 -1.89 14.90
N GLU A 142 11.81 -1.02 14.15
CA GLU A 142 12.42 0.21 14.64
C GLU A 142 11.82 1.43 13.93
N ALA A 143 11.77 2.56 14.62
CA ALA A 143 11.36 3.82 14.03
C ALA A 143 12.12 4.99 14.64
N LYS A 144 12.25 6.04 13.82
CA LYS A 144 12.77 7.33 14.26
C LYS A 144 11.70 8.39 13.99
N ILE A 145 11.38 9.17 15.02
CA ILE A 145 10.41 10.27 14.92
C ILE A 145 11.21 11.58 14.90
N ILE A 146 10.95 12.39 13.89
CA ILE A 146 11.61 13.68 13.70
C ILE A 146 10.57 14.79 13.54
N PRO A 147 10.89 16.05 13.88
CA PRO A 147 10.06 17.17 13.45
C PRO A 147 10.03 17.24 11.92
N PHE A 148 8.84 17.36 11.34
CA PHE A 148 8.70 17.44 9.90
C PHE A 148 7.45 18.21 9.53
N THR A 149 7.60 19.20 8.63
CA THR A 149 6.50 19.90 7.99
C THR A 149 6.81 19.97 6.51
N PRO A 150 5.94 19.43 5.63
CA PRO A 150 6.18 19.49 4.19
C PRO A 150 6.19 20.95 3.73
N GLN A 151 7.21 21.34 2.99
CA GLN A 151 7.35 22.68 2.42
C GLN A 151 7.61 22.56 0.92
N ILE A 152 6.84 23.31 0.15
CA ILE A 152 7.08 23.49 -1.28
C ILE A 152 7.64 24.89 -1.46
N SER A 153 8.91 24.99 -1.85
CA SER A 153 9.51 26.26 -2.24
C SER A 153 9.31 26.47 -3.74
N LEU A 154 8.52 27.48 -4.08
CA LEU A 154 8.43 27.92 -5.46
C LEU A 154 9.56 28.90 -5.70
N LEU A 155 10.56 28.47 -6.47
CA LEU A 155 11.60 29.38 -6.93
C LEU A 155 11.02 30.22 -8.07
N PRO A 156 11.22 31.56 -8.05
CA PRO A 156 10.86 32.38 -9.20
C PRO A 156 11.69 31.95 -10.41
N ILE A 157 11.02 31.72 -11.51
CA ILE A 157 11.64 31.36 -12.78
C ILE A 157 12.18 32.65 -13.45
#